data_d68b6f79fd0deca26af32e02c74be15d
#
_entry.id   d68b6f79fd0deca26af32e02c74be15d
#
_cell.length_a   1.000
_cell.length_b   1.000
_cell.length_c   1.000
_cell.angle_alpha   90.00
_cell.angle_beta   90.00
_cell.angle_gamma   90.00
#
_symmetry.space_group_name_H-M   'P 1'
#
loop_
_entity.id
_entity.type
_entity.pdbx_description
1 polymer ?
#
loop_
_entity_poly.entity_id
_entity_poly.type
_entity_poly.pdbx_seq_one_letter_code
_entity_poly.pdbx_strand_id
1 'polypeptide(L)'
;MTRPRPFSQEWIDYFIPSTVQWDATGFPDISGAVMRNLVRVSADRPYGITDPEVLDVYEGLATYKRMSELRREPIPGNYDLQHLRRIHHHLFQDVYPWAGELRTAPRDWPMVKLGPDVQAYRNGIRNPPEVAHRYFAAKEVRGYGTAVLDRMAAKNHLRGLDRETFVDELTKVWARINYVHPFREGNTRAQFAFLTQLSADAGYSFDTARFQPVEANLPHESSLVGDLREQFVWGRFEYMQTGETTLLRETIDAAVVAAPPREPETSNRGHGYDVSAVRTATAGHPRPIGGMLSSRTESRIKPVEGAPERLPARGAGYDL
;
A
#
# COMPACT_ATOMS: atom_id res chain seq x y z
N MET A 1 21.01 11.65 -29.49
CA MET A 1 20.58 11.69 -28.09
C MET A 1 19.62 10.54 -27.85
N THR A 2 20.05 9.50 -27.16
CA THR A 2 19.19 8.36 -26.80
C THR A 2 18.16 8.86 -25.78
N ARG A 3 16.86 8.67 -26.09
CA ARG A 3 15.77 8.94 -25.14
C ARG A 3 16.04 8.16 -23.84
N PRO A 4 15.94 8.79 -22.66
CA PRO A 4 16.05 8.05 -21.41
C PRO A 4 15.00 6.94 -21.42
N ARG A 5 15.41 5.70 -21.17
CA ARG A 5 14.49 4.57 -21.00
C ARG A 5 13.72 4.81 -19.69
N PRO A 6 12.39 4.95 -19.70
CA PRO A 6 11.61 5.23 -18.51
C PRO A 6 11.52 4.02 -17.56
N PHE A 7 11.91 2.83 -18.02
CA PHE A 7 12.03 1.64 -17.20
C PHE A 7 13.47 1.17 -17.17
N SER A 8 14.03 1.03 -15.97
CA SER A 8 15.29 0.33 -15.81
C SER A 8 15.08 -1.17 -16.04
N GLN A 9 16.17 -1.89 -16.38
CA GLN A 9 16.12 -3.34 -16.50
C GLN A 9 15.62 -3.97 -15.19
N GLU A 10 16.05 -3.46 -14.04
CA GLU A 10 15.60 -3.91 -12.71
C GLU A 10 14.08 -3.79 -12.51
N TRP A 11 13.42 -2.80 -13.16
CA TRP A 11 11.96 -2.70 -13.12
C TRP A 11 11.29 -3.77 -13.97
N ILE A 12 11.85 -4.04 -15.17
CA ILE A 12 11.35 -5.09 -16.07
C ILE A 12 11.57 -6.47 -15.46
N ASP A 13 12.64 -6.66 -14.71
CA ASP A 13 12.96 -7.94 -14.06
C ASP A 13 11.95 -8.39 -13.00
N TYR A 14 11.04 -7.52 -12.57
CA TYR A 14 9.89 -7.95 -11.75
C TYR A 14 8.84 -8.73 -12.54
N PHE A 15 8.85 -8.70 -13.86
CA PHE A 15 7.85 -9.33 -14.70
C PHE A 15 8.37 -10.63 -15.32
N ILE A 16 7.42 -11.49 -15.71
CA ILE A 16 7.72 -12.69 -16.49
C ILE A 16 8.09 -12.23 -17.89
N PRO A 17 9.29 -12.53 -18.40
CA PRO A 17 9.79 -11.97 -19.66
C PRO A 17 8.86 -12.19 -20.87
N SER A 18 8.20 -13.35 -20.93
CA SER A 18 7.27 -13.69 -22.04
C SER A 18 5.98 -12.90 -22.04
N THR A 19 5.66 -12.17 -20.95
CA THR A 19 4.45 -11.35 -20.83
C THR A 19 4.72 -9.87 -21.09
N VAL A 20 5.99 -9.45 -21.14
CA VAL A 20 6.39 -8.08 -21.48
C VAL A 20 6.34 -7.95 -23.01
N GLN A 21 5.58 -6.98 -23.50
CA GLN A 21 5.54 -6.66 -24.91
C GLN A 21 6.57 -5.57 -25.22
N TRP A 22 7.11 -5.59 -26.43
CA TRP A 22 8.12 -4.64 -26.88
C TRP A 22 7.65 -3.98 -28.17
N ASP A 23 7.69 -2.67 -28.23
CA ASP A 23 7.40 -1.97 -29.48
C ASP A 23 8.57 -2.05 -30.48
N ALA A 24 8.34 -1.58 -31.70
CA ALA A 24 9.34 -1.61 -32.77
C ALA A 24 10.62 -0.77 -32.44
N THR A 25 10.58 0.08 -31.43
CA THR A 25 11.72 0.88 -30.95
C THR A 25 12.47 0.22 -29.80
N GLY A 26 12.04 -0.98 -29.38
CA GLY A 26 12.60 -1.69 -28.21
C GLY A 26 12.17 -1.08 -26.88
N PHE A 27 11.00 -0.43 -26.86
CA PHE A 27 10.42 0.13 -25.65
C PHE A 27 9.44 -0.89 -25.02
N PRO A 28 9.51 -1.18 -23.70
CA PRO A 28 8.64 -2.15 -23.07
C PRO A 28 7.24 -1.59 -22.83
N ASP A 29 6.23 -2.37 -23.19
CA ASP A 29 4.86 -2.20 -22.72
C ASP A 29 4.59 -3.25 -21.63
N ILE A 30 4.36 -2.77 -20.43
CA ILE A 30 4.11 -3.59 -19.25
C ILE A 30 2.65 -3.53 -18.78
N SER A 31 1.75 -2.93 -19.55
CA SER A 31 0.34 -2.77 -19.18
C SER A 31 -0.38 -4.11 -18.96
N GLY A 32 0.00 -5.14 -19.72
CA GLY A 32 -0.49 -6.52 -19.58
C GLY A 32 0.53 -7.48 -18.98
N ALA A 33 1.69 -6.99 -18.54
CA ALA A 33 2.75 -7.86 -18.06
C ALA A 33 2.43 -8.44 -16.67
N VAL A 34 2.74 -9.71 -16.48
CA VAL A 34 2.49 -10.46 -15.24
C VAL A 34 3.76 -10.52 -14.41
N MET A 35 3.64 -10.22 -13.13
CA MET A 35 4.77 -10.29 -12.20
C MET A 35 5.26 -11.74 -12.00
N ARG A 36 6.57 -11.91 -11.88
CA ARG A 36 7.17 -13.19 -11.48
C ARG A 36 6.56 -13.64 -10.16
N ASN A 37 6.13 -14.89 -10.13
CA ASN A 37 5.43 -15.44 -8.98
C ASN A 37 5.83 -16.88 -8.71
N LEU A 38 5.49 -17.38 -7.54
CA LEU A 38 5.82 -18.74 -7.09
C LEU A 38 4.71 -19.75 -7.40
N VAL A 39 3.64 -19.30 -8.03
CA VAL A 39 2.45 -20.13 -8.26
C VAL A 39 2.71 -21.14 -9.36
N ARG A 40 2.62 -22.43 -9.03
CA ARG A 40 2.83 -23.54 -9.96
C ARG A 40 4.16 -23.46 -10.73
N VAL A 41 5.24 -23.03 -10.06
CA VAL A 41 6.57 -23.04 -10.67
C VAL A 41 6.96 -24.46 -11.08
N SER A 42 7.49 -24.60 -12.30
CA SER A 42 7.98 -25.87 -12.88
C SER A 42 9.11 -25.58 -13.87
N ALA A 43 9.72 -26.62 -14.41
CA ALA A 43 10.76 -26.45 -15.43
C ALA A 43 10.26 -25.67 -16.66
N ASP A 44 8.99 -25.88 -17.06
CA ASP A 44 8.36 -25.19 -18.19
C ASP A 44 7.84 -23.78 -17.82
N ARG A 45 7.75 -23.50 -16.54
CA ARG A 45 7.24 -22.22 -15.99
C ARG A 45 8.12 -21.75 -14.82
N PRO A 46 9.36 -21.38 -15.09
CA PRO A 46 10.32 -21.04 -14.03
C PRO A 46 10.00 -19.75 -13.26
N TYR A 47 9.11 -18.93 -13.82
CA TYR A 47 8.69 -17.66 -13.23
C TYR A 47 7.24 -17.66 -12.73
N GLY A 48 6.59 -18.83 -12.67
CA GLY A 48 5.21 -18.99 -12.24
C GLY A 48 4.17 -18.89 -13.36
N ILE A 49 2.93 -18.64 -12.99
CA ILE A 49 1.82 -18.53 -13.95
C ILE A 49 1.82 -17.21 -14.70
N THR A 50 1.39 -17.25 -15.96
CA THR A 50 1.35 -16.07 -16.85
C THR A 50 -0.05 -15.51 -17.04
N ASP A 51 -1.06 -16.12 -16.42
CA ASP A 51 -2.44 -15.66 -16.43
C ASP A 51 -2.66 -14.68 -15.26
N PRO A 52 -2.96 -13.38 -15.55
CA PRO A 52 -3.10 -12.36 -14.51
C PRO A 52 -4.34 -12.58 -13.64
N GLU A 53 -5.44 -13.12 -14.20
CA GLU A 53 -6.67 -13.36 -13.43
C GLU A 53 -6.48 -14.51 -12.44
N VAL A 54 -5.82 -15.58 -12.88
CA VAL A 54 -5.48 -16.71 -11.99
C VAL A 54 -4.50 -16.27 -10.91
N LEU A 55 -3.52 -15.42 -11.22
CA LEU A 55 -2.59 -14.87 -10.23
C LEU A 55 -3.32 -14.02 -9.20
N ASP A 56 -4.24 -13.15 -9.64
CA ASP A 56 -5.01 -12.28 -8.74
C ASP A 56 -5.85 -13.09 -7.74
N VAL A 57 -6.54 -14.14 -8.22
CA VAL A 57 -7.32 -15.03 -7.36
C VAL A 57 -6.41 -15.76 -6.36
N TYR A 58 -5.28 -16.29 -6.82
CA TYR A 58 -4.36 -17.02 -5.96
C TYR A 58 -3.73 -16.10 -4.90
N GLU A 59 -3.28 -14.91 -5.31
CA GLU A 59 -2.75 -13.90 -4.41
C GLU A 59 -3.78 -13.51 -3.34
N GLY A 60 -5.04 -13.29 -3.75
CA GLY A 60 -6.14 -12.99 -2.85
C GLY A 60 -6.33 -14.07 -1.78
N LEU A 61 -6.38 -15.33 -2.17
CA LEU A 61 -6.56 -16.47 -1.26
C LEU A 61 -5.36 -16.66 -0.33
N ALA A 62 -4.16 -16.62 -0.88
CA ALA A 62 -2.91 -16.80 -0.11
C ALA A 62 -2.76 -15.68 0.94
N THR A 63 -2.93 -14.42 0.53
CA THR A 63 -2.80 -13.29 1.45
C THR A 63 -3.92 -13.23 2.48
N TYR A 64 -5.14 -13.68 2.15
CA TYR A 64 -6.22 -13.82 3.13
C TYR A 64 -5.86 -14.81 4.23
N LYS A 65 -5.37 -16.00 3.84
CA LYS A 65 -4.90 -17.02 4.80
C LYS A 65 -3.84 -16.43 5.72
N ARG A 66 -2.81 -15.80 5.15
CA ARG A 66 -1.69 -15.21 5.89
C ARG A 66 -2.13 -14.06 6.81
N MET A 67 -3.06 -13.24 6.37
CA MET A 67 -3.67 -12.19 7.20
C MET A 67 -4.44 -12.78 8.38
N SER A 68 -5.14 -13.89 8.18
CA SER A 68 -5.86 -14.59 9.25
C SER A 68 -4.91 -15.21 10.28
N GLU A 69 -3.73 -15.67 9.84
CA GLU A 69 -2.67 -16.13 10.73
C GLU A 69 -2.14 -14.97 11.58
N LEU A 70 -1.83 -13.81 10.97
CA LEU A 70 -1.35 -12.62 11.67
C LEU A 70 -2.32 -12.07 12.72
N ARG A 71 -3.62 -12.23 12.52
CA ARG A 71 -4.63 -11.81 13.52
C ARG A 71 -4.60 -12.69 14.76
N ARG A 72 -4.30 -13.98 14.62
CA ARG A 72 -4.22 -14.95 15.72
C ARG A 72 -2.85 -14.91 16.39
N GLU A 73 -1.80 -14.78 15.59
CA GLU A 73 -0.42 -14.81 16.04
C GLU A 73 0.34 -13.66 15.38
N PRO A 74 0.32 -12.46 16.00
CA PRO A 74 1.04 -11.31 15.48
C PRO A 74 2.56 -11.57 15.44
N ILE A 75 3.23 -11.09 14.40
CA ILE A 75 4.69 -11.20 14.30
C ILE A 75 5.31 -10.25 15.32
N PRO A 76 6.11 -10.76 16.30
CA PRO A 76 6.77 -9.89 17.27
C PRO A 76 7.80 -8.98 16.61
N GLY A 77 7.90 -7.72 17.07
CA GLY A 77 8.86 -6.77 16.53
C GLY A 77 8.78 -5.39 17.20
N ASN A 78 9.67 -4.51 16.76
CA ASN A 78 9.85 -3.18 17.33
C ASN A 78 9.19 -2.09 16.50
N TYR A 79 8.26 -2.42 15.61
CA TYR A 79 7.63 -1.48 14.69
C TYR A 79 8.61 -0.65 13.86
N ASP A 80 9.77 -1.22 13.57
CA ASP A 80 10.77 -0.69 12.66
C ASP A 80 10.55 -1.18 11.21
N LEU A 81 11.39 -0.72 10.30
CA LEU A 81 11.31 -1.12 8.89
C LEU A 81 11.52 -2.63 8.70
N GLN A 82 12.32 -3.27 9.55
CA GLN A 82 12.53 -4.72 9.52
C GLN A 82 11.27 -5.47 9.95
N HIS A 83 10.53 -4.97 10.93
CA HIS A 83 9.24 -5.54 11.33
C HIS A 83 8.21 -5.45 10.19
N LEU A 84 8.09 -4.28 9.54
CA LEU A 84 7.23 -4.12 8.36
C LEU A 84 7.61 -5.08 7.22
N ARG A 85 8.91 -5.30 6.99
CA ARG A 85 9.41 -6.27 6.00
C ARG A 85 9.04 -7.70 6.36
N ARG A 86 9.10 -8.10 7.63
CA ARG A 86 8.68 -9.46 8.07
C ARG A 86 7.19 -9.67 7.90
N ILE A 87 6.37 -8.66 8.19
CA ILE A 87 4.93 -8.72 7.94
C ILE A 87 4.65 -8.87 6.44
N HIS A 88 5.32 -8.07 5.60
CA HIS A 88 5.19 -8.19 4.15
C HIS A 88 5.64 -9.58 3.65
N HIS A 89 6.75 -10.10 4.15
CA HIS A 89 7.21 -11.45 3.81
C HIS A 89 6.14 -12.50 4.16
N HIS A 90 5.64 -12.47 5.39
CA HIS A 90 4.61 -13.42 5.83
C HIS A 90 3.36 -13.38 4.94
N LEU A 91 2.93 -12.20 4.53
CA LEU A 91 1.74 -12.06 3.68
C LEU A 91 1.93 -12.60 2.26
N PHE A 92 3.13 -12.46 1.69
CA PHE A 92 3.37 -12.67 0.26
C PHE A 92 4.34 -13.81 -0.06
N GLN A 93 4.86 -14.53 0.93
CA GLN A 93 5.86 -15.59 0.75
C GLN A 93 5.41 -16.74 -0.15
N ASP A 94 4.11 -16.97 -0.27
CA ASP A 94 3.55 -18.02 -1.12
C ASP A 94 3.31 -17.53 -2.56
N VAL A 95 3.47 -16.23 -2.82
CA VAL A 95 3.11 -15.61 -4.09
C VAL A 95 4.32 -15.03 -4.81
N TYR A 96 5.15 -14.27 -4.08
CA TYR A 96 6.22 -13.50 -4.72
C TYR A 96 7.61 -13.89 -4.21
N PRO A 97 8.58 -14.11 -5.12
CA PRO A 97 9.95 -14.46 -4.74
C PRO A 97 10.68 -13.34 -3.99
N TRP A 98 10.21 -12.10 -4.12
CA TRP A 98 10.75 -10.91 -3.46
C TRP A 98 9.95 -10.48 -2.21
N ALA A 99 9.11 -11.37 -1.65
CA ALA A 99 8.34 -11.07 -0.45
C ALA A 99 9.26 -10.62 0.71
N GLY A 100 8.93 -9.49 1.33
CA GLY A 100 9.73 -8.89 2.40
C GLY A 100 10.92 -8.03 1.93
N GLU A 101 11.20 -7.98 0.64
CA GLU A 101 12.29 -7.16 0.11
C GLU A 101 11.80 -5.76 -0.25
N LEU A 102 12.63 -4.76 0.06
CA LEU A 102 12.38 -3.40 -0.40
C LEU A 102 12.53 -3.36 -1.92
N ARG A 103 11.67 -2.61 -2.61
CA ARG A 103 11.81 -2.45 -4.04
C ARG A 103 13.16 -1.85 -4.43
N THR A 104 13.73 -2.36 -5.50
CA THR A 104 15.03 -1.93 -6.03
C THR A 104 14.89 -0.94 -7.19
N ALA A 105 13.70 -0.86 -7.78
CA ALA A 105 13.39 -0.03 -8.93
C ALA A 105 12.07 0.76 -8.75
N PRO A 106 11.91 1.88 -9.46
CA PRO A 106 12.97 2.59 -10.16
C PRO A 106 13.99 3.14 -9.16
N ARG A 107 15.30 3.04 -9.51
CA ARG A 107 16.36 3.31 -8.55
C ARG A 107 16.56 4.81 -8.30
N ASP A 108 16.66 5.58 -9.36
CA ASP A 108 17.15 6.96 -9.32
C ASP A 108 16.08 8.03 -9.58
N TRP A 109 14.87 7.61 -9.94
CA TRP A 109 13.73 8.48 -10.14
C TRP A 109 12.48 7.97 -9.41
N PRO A 110 11.51 8.85 -9.14
CA PRO A 110 10.29 8.49 -8.45
C PRO A 110 9.52 7.37 -9.16
N MET A 111 8.99 6.42 -8.40
CA MET A 111 7.95 5.54 -8.90
C MET A 111 6.66 6.35 -9.06
N VAL A 112 5.92 6.12 -10.15
CA VAL A 112 4.71 6.87 -10.47
C VAL A 112 3.50 5.92 -10.50
N LYS A 113 2.37 6.37 -9.95
CA LYS A 113 1.06 5.74 -10.12
C LYS A 113 0.04 6.79 -10.53
N LEU A 114 -0.93 6.40 -11.37
CA LEU A 114 -2.11 7.21 -11.61
C LEU A 114 -3.07 7.11 -10.43
N GLY A 115 -3.75 8.20 -10.17
CA GLY A 115 -4.79 8.28 -9.17
C GLY A 115 -5.58 9.57 -9.35
N PRO A 116 -6.67 9.76 -8.59
CA PRO A 116 -7.53 10.92 -8.73
C PRO A 116 -6.80 12.23 -8.43
N ASP A 117 -7.13 13.29 -9.18
CA ASP A 117 -6.74 14.65 -8.82
C ASP A 117 -7.63 15.15 -7.67
N VAL A 118 -7.15 14.96 -6.45
CA VAL A 118 -7.89 15.32 -5.23
C VAL A 118 -8.08 16.84 -5.11
N GLN A 119 -7.14 17.65 -5.60
CA GLN A 119 -7.30 19.11 -5.61
C GLN A 119 -8.42 19.55 -6.55
N ALA A 120 -8.48 18.97 -7.75
CA ALA A 120 -9.58 19.23 -8.67
C ALA A 120 -10.94 18.85 -8.08
N TYR A 121 -11.02 17.73 -7.38
CA TYR A 121 -12.23 17.32 -6.66
C TYR A 121 -12.62 18.32 -5.56
N ARG A 122 -11.70 18.74 -4.71
CA ARG A 122 -11.93 19.76 -3.66
C ARG A 122 -12.39 21.10 -4.24
N ASN A 123 -12.00 21.40 -5.49
CA ASN A 123 -12.46 22.57 -6.24
C ASN A 123 -13.80 22.35 -6.95
N GLY A 124 -14.52 21.27 -6.64
CA GLY A 124 -15.89 21.01 -7.11
C GLY A 124 -15.99 20.20 -8.40
N ILE A 125 -14.90 19.66 -8.92
CA ILE A 125 -14.92 18.77 -10.08
C ILE A 125 -15.29 17.36 -9.60
N ARG A 126 -16.55 16.94 -9.81
CA ARG A 126 -17.07 15.66 -9.29
C ARG A 126 -16.34 14.41 -9.83
N ASN A 127 -15.95 14.43 -11.11
CA ASN A 127 -15.18 13.37 -11.75
C ASN A 127 -13.80 13.94 -12.12
N PRO A 128 -12.87 14.04 -11.16
CA PRO A 128 -11.56 14.60 -11.43
C PRO A 128 -10.76 13.69 -12.37
N PRO A 129 -9.89 14.27 -13.19
CA PRO A 129 -8.99 13.46 -14.03
C PRO A 129 -8.05 12.63 -13.17
N GLU A 130 -7.52 11.56 -13.74
CA GLU A 130 -6.36 10.88 -13.15
C GLU A 130 -5.09 11.69 -13.41
N VAL A 131 -4.28 11.81 -12.37
CA VAL A 131 -2.98 12.49 -12.42
C VAL A 131 -1.88 11.58 -11.88
N ALA A 132 -0.65 11.92 -12.19
CA ALA A 132 0.52 11.15 -11.76
C ALA A 132 0.91 11.50 -10.32
N HIS A 133 0.87 10.51 -9.45
CA HIS A 133 1.36 10.59 -8.08
C HIS A 133 2.75 9.98 -7.98
N ARG A 134 3.70 10.71 -7.40
CA ARG A 134 5.12 10.34 -7.34
C ARG A 134 5.49 9.84 -5.95
N TYR A 135 5.97 8.61 -5.88
CA TYR A 135 6.57 8.00 -4.70
C TYR A 135 8.09 8.20 -4.70
N PHE A 136 8.76 7.91 -3.60
CA PHE A 136 10.21 7.98 -3.52
C PHE A 136 10.90 7.11 -4.57
N ALA A 137 12.12 7.48 -4.98
CA ALA A 137 13.01 6.59 -5.72
C ALA A 137 13.45 5.41 -4.84
N ALA A 138 13.74 4.25 -5.44
CA ALA A 138 14.04 3.06 -4.65
C ALA A 138 15.27 3.21 -3.75
N LYS A 139 16.30 3.98 -4.19
CA LYS A 139 17.49 4.28 -3.37
C LYS A 139 17.18 5.05 -2.08
N GLU A 140 16.05 5.76 -2.05
CA GLU A 140 15.63 6.60 -0.93
C GLU A 140 14.76 5.84 0.08
N VAL A 141 14.11 4.74 -0.36
CA VAL A 141 13.10 3.99 0.40
C VAL A 141 13.59 3.57 1.78
N ARG A 142 14.79 3.01 1.88
CA ARG A 142 15.34 2.54 3.16
C ARG A 142 15.53 3.70 4.13
N GLY A 143 16.15 4.79 3.70
CA GLY A 143 16.45 5.94 4.54
C GLY A 143 15.18 6.61 5.07
N TYR A 144 14.26 6.94 4.17
CA TYR A 144 13.00 7.60 4.56
C TYR A 144 12.07 6.66 5.33
N GLY A 145 11.97 5.39 4.95
CA GLY A 145 11.18 4.41 5.68
C GLY A 145 11.67 4.24 7.12
N THR A 146 12.98 4.13 7.32
CA THR A 146 13.58 4.09 8.66
C THR A 146 13.29 5.38 9.44
N ALA A 147 13.48 6.57 8.82
CA ALA A 147 13.26 7.84 9.50
C ALA A 147 11.80 8.05 9.95
N VAL A 148 10.82 7.60 9.16
CA VAL A 148 9.40 7.65 9.53
C VAL A 148 9.13 6.80 10.78
N LEU A 149 9.64 5.57 10.80
CA LEU A 149 9.37 4.62 11.89
C LEU A 149 10.19 4.94 13.15
N ASP A 150 11.42 5.45 13.02
CA ASP A 150 12.22 5.95 14.14
C ASP A 150 11.51 7.12 14.87
N ARG A 151 10.88 8.04 14.12
CA ARG A 151 10.09 9.13 14.73
C ARG A 151 8.86 8.61 15.48
N MET A 152 8.20 7.59 14.96
CA MET A 152 7.11 6.92 15.67
C MET A 152 7.61 6.22 16.94
N ALA A 153 8.75 5.53 16.85
CA ALA A 153 9.39 4.90 18.01
C ALA A 153 9.76 5.91 19.10
N ALA A 154 10.26 7.08 18.72
CA ALA A 154 10.55 8.18 19.64
C ALA A 154 9.32 8.70 20.41
N LYS A 155 8.11 8.45 19.88
CA LYS A 155 6.82 8.71 20.54
C LYS A 155 6.26 7.46 21.24
N ASN A 156 7.13 6.61 21.79
CA ASN A 156 6.77 5.39 22.49
C ASN A 156 5.84 4.46 21.68
N HIS A 157 6.01 4.40 20.34
CA HIS A 157 5.15 3.64 19.45
C HIS A 157 3.66 3.99 19.61
N LEU A 158 3.38 5.27 19.85
CA LEU A 158 2.05 5.87 20.07
C LEU A 158 1.30 5.35 21.32
N ARG A 159 1.98 4.64 22.23
CA ARG A 159 1.37 4.14 23.47
C ARG A 159 1.12 5.27 24.47
N GLY A 160 -0.02 5.17 25.18
CA GLY A 160 -0.38 6.13 26.22
C GLY A 160 -0.93 7.45 25.71
N LEU A 161 -1.11 7.61 24.41
CA LEU A 161 -1.79 8.76 23.82
C LEU A 161 -3.30 8.66 24.03
N ASP A 162 -3.98 9.80 24.22
CA ASP A 162 -5.43 9.85 24.10
C ASP A 162 -5.85 9.55 22.66
N ARG A 163 -7.15 9.24 22.45
CA ARG A 163 -7.66 8.79 21.15
C ARG A 163 -7.43 9.82 20.03
N GLU A 164 -7.66 11.09 20.31
CA GLU A 164 -7.52 12.13 19.27
C GLU A 164 -6.07 12.27 18.82
N THR A 165 -5.16 12.41 19.78
CA THR A 165 -3.71 12.44 19.52
C THR A 165 -3.22 11.16 18.85
N PHE A 166 -3.73 9.99 19.27
CA PHE A 166 -3.39 8.71 18.63
C PHE A 166 -3.80 8.68 17.17
N VAL A 167 -5.03 9.08 16.82
CA VAL A 167 -5.54 9.15 15.45
C VAL A 167 -4.67 10.09 14.61
N ASP A 168 -4.34 11.26 15.13
CA ASP A 168 -3.48 12.22 14.42
C ASP A 168 -2.10 11.66 14.12
N GLU A 169 -1.46 11.04 15.10
CA GLU A 169 -0.11 10.49 14.90
C GLU A 169 -0.12 9.24 14.03
N LEU A 170 -1.11 8.35 14.17
CA LEU A 170 -1.28 7.20 13.31
C LEU A 170 -1.48 7.62 11.85
N THR A 171 -2.28 8.67 11.62
CA THR A 171 -2.52 9.23 10.29
C THR A 171 -1.22 9.74 9.66
N LYS A 172 -0.41 10.49 10.41
CA LYS A 172 0.88 11.00 9.94
C LYS A 172 1.85 9.87 9.59
N VAL A 173 1.91 8.84 10.42
CA VAL A 173 2.74 7.65 10.15
C VAL A 173 2.27 6.96 8.88
N TRP A 174 0.96 6.73 8.74
CA TRP A 174 0.42 6.03 7.58
C TRP A 174 0.64 6.81 6.29
N ALA A 175 0.32 8.11 6.27
CA ALA A 175 0.54 8.97 5.11
C ALA A 175 2.00 8.91 4.64
N ARG A 176 2.94 9.04 5.56
CA ARG A 176 4.37 9.06 5.26
C ARG A 176 4.89 7.70 4.79
N ILE A 177 4.54 6.60 5.46
CA ILE A 177 4.99 5.27 5.03
C ILE A 177 4.35 4.84 3.70
N ASN A 178 3.11 5.26 3.44
CA ASN A 178 2.49 5.08 2.13
C ASN A 178 3.23 5.87 1.05
N TYR A 179 3.65 7.09 1.34
CA TYR A 179 4.44 7.92 0.39
C TYR A 179 5.81 7.30 0.10
N VAL A 180 6.47 6.69 1.09
CA VAL A 180 7.71 5.92 0.88
C VAL A 180 7.46 4.74 -0.07
N HIS A 181 6.34 4.05 0.04
CA HIS A 181 5.92 2.91 -0.78
C HIS A 181 7.02 1.85 -0.90
N PRO A 182 7.37 1.18 0.20
CA PRO A 182 8.62 0.44 0.31
C PRO A 182 8.71 -0.83 -0.55
N PHE A 183 7.60 -1.42 -0.95
CA PHE A 183 7.58 -2.69 -1.66
C PHE A 183 7.16 -2.53 -3.12
N ARG A 184 7.49 -3.53 -3.94
CA ARG A 184 7.06 -3.58 -5.35
C ARG A 184 5.54 -3.70 -5.47
N GLU A 185 4.92 -4.55 -4.68
CA GLU A 185 3.48 -4.77 -4.57
C GLU A 185 3.10 -5.06 -3.11
N GLY A 186 1.81 -5.06 -2.78
CA GLY A 186 1.33 -5.43 -1.44
C GLY A 186 1.50 -4.38 -0.34
N ASN A 187 1.93 -3.16 -0.69
CA ASN A 187 2.18 -2.09 0.28
C ASN A 187 0.98 -1.81 1.19
N THR A 188 -0.22 -1.70 0.63
CA THR A 188 -1.43 -1.40 1.40
C THR A 188 -1.73 -2.51 2.41
N ARG A 189 -1.70 -3.77 1.99
CA ARG A 189 -1.98 -4.93 2.86
C ARG A 189 -0.96 -5.04 3.99
N ALA A 190 0.32 -4.88 3.68
CA ALA A 190 1.38 -4.89 4.69
C ALA A 190 1.25 -3.74 5.69
N GLN A 191 0.92 -2.54 5.22
CA GLN A 191 0.68 -1.37 6.08
C GLN A 191 -0.55 -1.58 6.98
N PHE A 192 -1.65 -2.09 6.44
CA PHE A 192 -2.84 -2.43 7.25
C PHE A 192 -2.50 -3.41 8.36
N ALA A 193 -1.80 -4.52 8.06
CA ALA A 193 -1.42 -5.51 9.06
C ALA A 193 -0.50 -4.89 10.14
N PHE A 194 0.52 -4.14 9.71
CA PHE A 194 1.48 -3.49 10.59
C PHE A 194 0.82 -2.46 11.52
N LEU A 195 -0.02 -1.57 10.96
CA LEU A 195 -0.64 -0.49 11.72
C LEU A 195 -1.81 -1.00 12.59
N THR A 196 -2.50 -2.07 12.19
CA THR A 196 -3.47 -2.76 13.05
C THR A 196 -2.78 -3.36 14.28
N GLN A 197 -1.64 -4.02 14.09
CA GLN A 197 -0.87 -4.58 15.20
C GLN A 197 -0.32 -3.47 16.11
N LEU A 198 0.21 -2.38 15.55
CA LEU A 198 0.65 -1.19 16.29
C LEU A 198 -0.49 -0.60 17.13
N SER A 199 -1.68 -0.46 16.52
CA SER A 199 -2.86 0.08 17.22
C SER A 199 -3.26 -0.79 18.40
N ALA A 200 -3.26 -2.10 18.24
CA ALA A 200 -3.58 -3.03 19.33
C ALA A 200 -2.59 -2.93 20.49
N ASP A 201 -1.31 -2.77 20.21
CA ASP A 201 -0.27 -2.55 21.23
C ASP A 201 -0.36 -1.18 21.90
N ALA A 202 -0.93 -0.19 21.24
CA ALA A 202 -1.20 1.13 21.79
C ALA A 202 -2.52 1.20 22.59
N GLY A 203 -3.32 0.12 22.61
CA GLY A 203 -4.59 0.05 23.34
C GLY A 203 -5.81 0.43 22.50
N TYR A 204 -5.67 0.44 21.17
CA TYR A 204 -6.75 0.74 20.24
C TYR A 204 -7.00 -0.44 19.29
N SER A 205 -8.24 -0.60 18.84
CA SER A 205 -8.59 -1.51 17.77
C SER A 205 -8.79 -0.76 16.47
N PHE A 206 -8.29 -1.31 15.37
CA PHE A 206 -8.52 -0.78 14.04
C PHE A 206 -9.53 -1.67 13.31
N ASP A 207 -10.75 -1.15 13.14
CA ASP A 207 -11.85 -1.90 12.49
C ASP A 207 -11.67 -1.94 10.98
N THR A 208 -10.96 -2.96 10.50
CA THR A 208 -10.73 -3.16 9.06
C THR A 208 -11.99 -3.55 8.30
N ALA A 209 -13.07 -3.99 8.97
CA ALA A 209 -14.32 -4.34 8.31
C ALA A 209 -15.01 -3.11 7.70
N ARG A 210 -14.78 -1.93 8.24
CA ARG A 210 -15.31 -0.66 7.70
C ARG A 210 -14.77 -0.29 6.32
N PHE A 211 -13.69 -0.93 5.86
CA PHE A 211 -13.10 -0.71 4.53
C PHE A 211 -13.65 -1.68 3.47
N GLN A 212 -14.73 -2.40 3.78
CA GLN A 212 -15.40 -3.23 2.79
C GLN A 212 -16.22 -2.35 1.86
N PRO A 213 -16.31 -2.70 0.55
CA PRO A 213 -17.21 -2.00 -0.35
C PRO A 213 -18.65 -2.16 0.19
N VAL A 214 -19.35 -1.06 0.32
CA VAL A 214 -20.80 -1.07 0.45
C VAL A 214 -21.35 -1.65 -0.85
N GLU A 215 -22.34 -2.54 -0.76
CA GLU A 215 -22.85 -3.35 -1.86
C GLU A 215 -22.86 -2.66 -3.22
N ALA A 216 -22.37 -3.34 -4.25
CA ALA A 216 -22.10 -2.87 -5.60
C ALA A 216 -23.31 -2.36 -6.40
N ASN A 217 -24.44 -2.12 -5.78
CA ASN A 217 -25.71 -1.71 -6.41
C ASN A 217 -26.13 -0.26 -6.16
N LEU A 218 -25.35 0.51 -5.42
CA LEU A 218 -25.60 1.94 -5.33
C LEU A 218 -24.93 2.61 -6.54
N PRO A 219 -25.64 3.49 -7.28
CA PRO A 219 -25.02 4.25 -8.34
C PRO A 219 -23.79 4.96 -7.76
N HIS A 220 -22.68 4.93 -8.50
CA HIS A 220 -21.46 5.68 -8.24
C HIS A 220 -21.75 7.20 -8.30
N GLU A 221 -22.54 7.70 -7.40
CA GLU A 221 -22.39 9.06 -6.98
C GLU A 221 -21.13 9.06 -6.12
N SER A 222 -20.06 9.67 -6.64
CA SER A 222 -18.78 9.81 -5.97
C SER A 222 -18.96 10.46 -4.61
N SER A 223 -19.43 9.68 -3.66
CA SER A 223 -19.58 10.13 -2.30
C SER A 223 -18.32 9.75 -1.55
N LEU A 224 -17.40 10.67 -1.43
CA LEU A 224 -16.41 10.65 -0.36
C LEU A 224 -17.04 10.46 1.02
N VAL A 225 -18.34 10.50 1.12
CA VAL A 225 -19.14 10.47 2.35
C VAL A 225 -19.63 9.07 2.73
N GLY A 226 -19.60 8.09 1.83
CA GLY A 226 -20.23 6.77 2.08
C GLY A 226 -19.30 5.57 2.09
N ASP A 227 -18.20 5.59 1.34
CA ASP A 227 -17.28 4.47 1.20
C ASP A 227 -15.91 4.82 1.81
N LEU A 228 -15.66 4.33 3.04
CA LEU A 228 -14.38 4.55 3.72
C LEU A 228 -13.18 4.01 2.94
N ARG A 229 -13.38 2.99 2.10
CA ARG A 229 -12.31 2.46 1.26
C ARG A 229 -11.89 3.46 0.19
N GLU A 230 -12.84 4.05 -0.50
CA GLU A 230 -12.59 5.08 -1.51
C GLU A 230 -11.97 6.30 -0.86
N GLN A 231 -12.54 6.80 0.22
CA GLN A 231 -12.01 7.91 1.01
C GLN A 231 -10.58 7.66 1.49
N PHE A 232 -10.26 6.42 1.92
CA PHE A 232 -8.90 6.04 2.27
C PHE A 232 -7.94 6.13 1.07
N VAL A 233 -8.36 5.68 -0.11
CA VAL A 233 -7.56 5.78 -1.33
C VAL A 233 -7.30 7.24 -1.69
N TRP A 234 -8.34 8.07 -1.65
CA TRP A 234 -8.24 9.50 -1.94
C TRP A 234 -7.37 10.24 -0.91
N GLY A 235 -7.51 9.93 0.37
CA GLY A 235 -6.70 10.55 1.43
C GLY A 235 -5.21 10.29 1.29
N ARG A 236 -4.82 9.13 0.74
CA ARG A 236 -3.41 8.85 0.43
C ARG A 236 -2.89 9.74 -0.71
N PHE A 237 -3.72 9.96 -1.73
CA PHE A 237 -3.38 10.83 -2.85
C PHE A 237 -3.45 12.31 -2.47
N GLU A 238 -4.38 12.71 -1.56
CA GLU A 238 -4.41 14.05 -0.98
C GLU A 238 -3.05 14.42 -0.38
N TYR A 239 -2.52 13.55 0.51
CA TYR A 239 -1.23 13.77 1.12
C TYR A 239 -0.10 13.92 0.09
N MET A 240 -0.12 13.14 -0.96
CA MET A 240 0.90 13.19 -2.02
C MET A 240 0.83 14.47 -2.86
N GLN A 241 -0.34 15.07 -3.02
CA GLN A 241 -0.55 16.30 -3.78
C GLN A 241 -0.32 17.56 -2.94
N THR A 242 -0.77 17.55 -1.66
CA THR A 242 -0.91 18.76 -0.86
C THR A 242 -0.09 18.75 0.43
N GLY A 243 0.31 17.59 0.90
CA GLY A 243 0.88 17.40 2.23
C GLY A 243 -0.18 17.30 3.35
N GLU A 244 -1.46 17.57 3.03
CA GLU A 244 -2.56 17.48 3.99
C GLU A 244 -3.01 16.02 4.19
N THR A 245 -3.61 15.74 5.33
CA THR A 245 -4.06 14.41 5.72
C THR A 245 -5.55 14.38 6.11
N THR A 246 -6.32 15.35 5.71
CA THR A 246 -7.70 15.54 6.17
C THR A 246 -8.57 14.32 5.88
N LEU A 247 -8.64 13.88 4.63
CA LEU A 247 -9.45 12.72 4.23
C LEU A 247 -8.93 11.42 4.87
N LEU A 248 -7.62 11.27 4.95
CA LEU A 248 -7.03 10.09 5.58
C LEU A 248 -7.30 10.06 7.08
N ARG A 249 -7.22 11.22 7.76
CA ARG A 249 -7.53 11.36 9.18
C ARG A 249 -8.98 10.98 9.49
N GLU A 250 -9.92 11.52 8.73
CA GLU A 250 -11.34 11.20 8.88
C GLU A 250 -11.61 9.70 8.72
N THR A 251 -10.95 9.07 7.76
CA THR A 251 -11.05 7.64 7.51
C THR A 251 -10.49 6.81 8.69
N ILE A 252 -9.33 7.20 9.21
CA ILE A 252 -8.68 6.53 10.34
C ILE A 252 -9.50 6.77 11.61
N ASP A 253 -9.99 7.98 11.82
CA ASP A 253 -10.84 8.33 12.96
C ASP A 253 -12.11 7.45 13.00
N ALA A 254 -12.74 7.26 11.84
CA ALA A 254 -13.90 6.38 11.73
C ALA A 254 -13.58 4.90 12.05
N ALA A 255 -12.35 4.44 11.79
CA ALA A 255 -11.95 3.05 11.96
C ALA A 255 -11.32 2.73 13.32
N VAL A 256 -10.78 3.73 14.02
CA VAL A 256 -10.15 3.55 15.33
C VAL A 256 -11.20 3.54 16.43
N VAL A 257 -11.26 2.45 17.19
CA VAL A 257 -12.12 2.29 18.36
C VAL A 257 -11.28 1.87 19.57
N ALA A 258 -11.81 2.09 20.78
CA ALA A 258 -11.14 1.57 21.97
C ALA A 258 -11.02 0.04 21.87
N ALA A 259 -9.85 -0.50 22.20
CA ALA A 259 -9.70 -1.96 22.20
C ALA A 259 -10.62 -2.54 23.28
N PRO A 260 -11.34 -3.66 22.97
CA PRO A 260 -12.07 -4.35 24.01
C PRO A 260 -11.09 -4.85 25.09
N PRO A 261 -11.52 -4.96 26.33
CA PRO A 261 -10.71 -5.57 27.39
C PRO A 261 -10.18 -6.91 26.89
N ARG A 262 -8.89 -7.18 27.05
CA ARG A 262 -8.34 -8.52 26.72
C ARG A 262 -9.04 -9.55 27.61
N GLU A 263 -9.89 -10.37 27.00
CA GLU A 263 -10.36 -11.56 27.69
C GLU A 263 -9.18 -12.52 27.90
N PRO A 264 -9.07 -13.18 29.07
CA PRO A 264 -8.08 -14.22 29.25
C PRO A 264 -8.33 -15.31 28.22
N GLU A 265 -7.27 -15.72 27.53
CA GLU A 265 -7.30 -16.73 26.46
C GLU A 265 -8.00 -18.01 26.95
N THR A 266 -9.27 -18.20 26.62
CA THR A 266 -9.94 -19.49 26.69
C THR A 266 -9.83 -20.16 25.34
N SER A 267 -9.11 -21.27 25.36
CA SER A 267 -8.79 -22.12 24.22
C SER A 267 -10.01 -22.52 23.37
N ASN A 268 -9.77 -22.50 22.06
CA ASN A 268 -10.28 -23.45 21.07
C ASN A 268 -11.77 -23.41 20.70
N ARG A 269 -12.09 -22.73 19.60
CA ARG A 269 -13.19 -23.16 18.71
C ARG A 269 -12.73 -23.08 17.26
N GLY A 270 -12.65 -24.25 16.63
CA GLY A 270 -12.44 -24.37 15.19
C GLY A 270 -13.59 -23.68 14.44
N HIS A 271 -13.28 -22.71 13.62
CA HIS A 271 -14.22 -22.08 12.72
C HIS A 271 -13.96 -22.61 11.32
N GLY A 272 -15.00 -23.21 10.73
CA GLY A 272 -15.02 -23.59 9.33
C GLY A 272 -14.73 -22.39 8.43
N TYR A 273 -14.11 -22.66 7.30
CA TYR A 273 -13.78 -21.65 6.30
C TYR A 273 -15.07 -21.09 5.67
N ASP A 274 -15.39 -19.85 5.98
CA ASP A 274 -16.47 -19.12 5.30
C ASP A 274 -15.90 -18.45 4.04
N VAL A 275 -16.34 -18.92 2.88
CA VAL A 275 -15.90 -18.40 1.56
C VAL A 275 -16.34 -16.94 1.36
N SER A 276 -17.42 -16.50 2.03
CA SER A 276 -17.84 -15.09 2.02
C SER A 276 -16.80 -14.19 2.68
N ALA A 277 -16.14 -14.68 3.74
CA ALA A 277 -15.06 -13.98 4.42
C ALA A 277 -13.81 -13.80 3.55
N VAL A 278 -13.58 -14.67 2.54
CA VAL A 278 -12.46 -14.53 1.58
C VAL A 278 -12.68 -13.33 0.68
N ARG A 279 -13.88 -13.17 0.12
CA ARG A 279 -14.25 -11.99 -0.68
C ARG A 279 -14.15 -10.69 0.13
N THR A 280 -14.60 -10.78 1.37
CA THR A 280 -14.59 -9.69 2.35
C THR A 280 -13.18 -9.20 2.68
N ALA A 281 -12.23 -10.08 2.94
CA ALA A 281 -10.87 -9.71 3.28
C ALA A 281 -10.07 -9.15 2.08
N THR A 282 -10.31 -9.68 0.87
CA THR A 282 -9.73 -9.11 -0.37
C THR A 282 -10.35 -7.76 -0.71
N ALA A 283 -11.64 -7.57 -0.43
CA ALA A 283 -12.34 -6.31 -0.66
C ALA A 283 -11.99 -5.23 0.37
N GLY A 284 -11.74 -5.60 1.63
CA GLY A 284 -11.33 -4.68 2.71
C GLY A 284 -9.92 -4.09 2.55
N HIS A 285 -9.10 -4.65 1.66
CA HIS A 285 -7.79 -4.08 1.35
C HIS A 285 -7.88 -3.32 0.03
N PRO A 286 -7.79 -1.97 0.05
CA PRO A 286 -7.86 -1.19 -1.17
C PRO A 286 -6.82 -1.68 -2.17
N ARG A 287 -7.27 -2.20 -3.31
CA ARG A 287 -6.39 -2.50 -4.42
C ARG A 287 -5.79 -1.19 -4.92
N PRO A 288 -4.55 -1.17 -5.41
CA PRO A 288 -4.08 -0.03 -6.18
C PRO A 288 -5.10 0.24 -7.28
N ILE A 289 -5.57 1.48 -7.39
CA ILE A 289 -6.37 1.91 -8.54
C ILE A 289 -5.52 1.59 -9.77
N GLY A 290 -6.11 0.83 -10.68
CA GLY A 290 -5.41 0.15 -11.76
C GLY A 290 -4.49 1.03 -12.60
N GLY A 291 -3.56 0.38 -13.24
CA GLY A 291 -2.77 0.95 -14.32
C GLY A 291 -1.49 1.62 -13.85
N MET A 292 -0.41 0.89 -13.98
CA MET A 292 0.87 1.53 -14.22
C MET A 292 0.75 2.29 -15.53
N LEU A 293 1.19 3.54 -15.53
CA LEU A 293 1.29 4.34 -16.74
C LEU A 293 1.95 3.55 -17.86
N SER A 294 1.29 3.49 -19.01
CA SER A 294 1.99 3.17 -20.24
C SER A 294 3.07 4.23 -20.46
N SER A 295 4.20 3.81 -20.95
CA SER A 295 5.39 4.63 -21.18
C SER A 295 5.15 5.92 -21.99
N ARG A 296 4.09 5.96 -22.80
CA ARG A 296 3.72 7.15 -23.59
C ARG A 296 3.18 8.30 -22.74
N THR A 297 2.64 8.03 -21.57
CA THR A 297 2.04 9.03 -20.71
C THR A 297 3.08 9.71 -19.82
N GLU A 298 4.15 8.99 -19.40
CA GLU A 298 5.21 9.56 -18.56
C GLU A 298 5.97 10.72 -19.21
N SER A 299 6.13 10.71 -20.53
CA SER A 299 6.83 11.79 -21.25
C SER A 299 6.03 13.09 -21.36
N ARG A 300 4.74 13.09 -21.01
CA ARG A 300 3.85 14.25 -21.09
C ARG A 300 3.42 14.83 -19.74
N ILE A 301 3.80 14.18 -18.64
CA ILE A 301 3.35 14.59 -17.31
C ILE A 301 4.23 15.73 -16.81
N LYS A 302 3.63 16.90 -16.63
CA LYS A 302 4.26 18.01 -15.90
C LYS A 302 4.36 17.66 -14.41
N PRO A 303 5.38 18.15 -13.69
CA PRO A 303 5.43 18.03 -12.24
C PRO A 303 4.14 18.58 -11.61
N VAL A 304 3.56 17.87 -10.67
CA VAL A 304 2.49 18.43 -9.84
C VAL A 304 3.16 19.45 -8.91
N GLU A 305 2.82 20.72 -9.07
CA GLU A 305 3.23 21.76 -8.13
C GLU A 305 2.48 21.52 -6.80
N GLY A 306 3.20 21.52 -5.69
CA GLY A 306 2.60 21.34 -4.36
C GLY A 306 2.77 19.96 -3.71
N ALA A 307 3.53 19.04 -4.31
CA ALA A 307 3.91 17.82 -3.61
C ALA A 307 4.66 18.17 -2.32
N PRO A 308 4.40 17.45 -1.20
CA PRO A 308 5.05 17.72 0.07
C PRO A 308 6.58 17.66 -0.09
N GLU A 309 7.27 18.62 0.51
CA GLU A 309 8.72 18.62 0.53
C GLU A 309 9.26 17.29 1.04
N ARG A 310 10.30 16.79 0.40
CA ARG A 310 10.96 15.57 0.80
C ARG A 310 11.38 15.68 2.27
N LEU A 311 11.11 14.66 3.06
CA LEU A 311 11.62 14.61 4.43
C LEU A 311 13.13 14.83 4.39
N PRO A 312 13.71 15.76 5.18
CA PRO A 312 15.13 16.02 5.17
C PRO A 312 15.93 14.78 5.57
N ALA A 313 17.07 14.58 4.91
CA ALA A 313 18.04 13.56 5.31
C ALA A 313 18.47 13.80 6.77
N ARG A 314 18.87 12.73 7.48
CA ARG A 314 19.42 12.83 8.85
C ARG A 314 20.47 13.93 8.91
N GLY A 315 20.23 14.97 9.69
CA GLY A 315 21.23 16.03 9.95
C GLY A 315 20.71 17.46 9.98
N ALA A 316 19.53 17.75 9.45
CA ALA A 316 18.94 19.08 9.57
C ALA A 316 17.84 19.04 10.64
N GLY A 317 18.09 19.67 11.78
CA GLY A 317 17.10 19.87 12.81
C GLY A 317 16.01 20.80 12.31
N TYR A 318 14.83 20.26 12.13
CA TYR A 318 13.60 21.02 12.01
C TYR A 318 12.52 20.30 12.83
N ASP A 319 11.97 21.02 13.76
CA ASP A 319 10.74 20.67 14.47
C ASP A 319 9.60 20.56 13.46
N LEU A 320 9.01 19.37 13.36
CA LEU A 320 7.74 19.10 12.69
C LEU A 320 6.83 18.32 13.62
#